data_bfba111c40c12857e3a89edfa172b59b
#
_entry.id   bfba111c40c12857e3a89edfa172b59b
#
_cell.length_a   1.000
_cell.length_b   1.000
_cell.length_c   1.000
_cell.angle_alpha   90.00
_cell.angle_beta   90.00
_cell.angle_gamma   90.00
#
_symmetry.space_group_name_H-M   'P 1'
#
loop_
_entity.id
_entity.type
_entity.pdbx_description
1 polymer ?
#
loop_
_entity_poly.entity_id
_entity_poly.type
_entity_poly.pdbx_seq_one_letter_code
_entity_poly.pdbx_strand_id
1 'polypeptide(L)'
;MTEFEKVRIEIVKFMRGKYRLDEVAGMYYDVPCLKFRQGKKTIVSVNLHKDHYDFQIILGKAEREKFEAMKNEFPIEIQKLYDNERTLHDGKWLLIRVNDLDTFDAVKKLILIKKKPNRKPLSKENAVFGKCGHRCDLCVHYTGINEEFRDIFIPHLNAVYGNSDWSMRCTGCDTSGCHCCAKGSKLCEPLKCLDKNQMNNCLECENYLCEHATVGYRQLEHKSISADDVTWAILPYVPHQYETIEEWDNP
;
A
#
# COMPACT_ATOMS: atom_id res chain seq x y z
N MET A 1 9.15 -0.35 16.80
CA MET A 1 8.19 -0.99 15.85
C MET A 1 8.48 -2.47 15.82
N THR A 2 7.50 -3.31 16.10
CA THR A 2 7.62 -4.78 16.07
C THR A 2 7.65 -5.26 14.61
N GLU A 3 8.12 -6.50 14.37
CA GLU A 3 8.07 -7.12 13.03
C GLU A 3 6.63 -7.16 12.49
N PHE A 4 5.68 -7.48 13.34
CA PHE A 4 4.26 -7.51 12.98
C PHE A 4 3.72 -6.14 12.54
N GLU A 5 4.13 -5.04 13.20
CA GLU A 5 3.77 -3.68 12.77
C GLU A 5 4.38 -3.33 11.41
N LYS A 6 5.60 -3.80 11.12
CA LYS A 6 6.21 -3.65 9.79
C LYS A 6 5.42 -4.39 8.72
N VAL A 7 5.00 -5.64 9.00
CA VAL A 7 4.15 -6.42 8.08
C VAL A 7 2.88 -5.66 7.74
N ARG A 8 2.21 -5.04 8.72
CA ARG A 8 1.00 -4.24 8.48
C ARG A 8 1.23 -3.10 7.48
N ILE A 9 2.33 -2.38 7.65
CA ILE A 9 2.70 -1.28 6.74
C ILE A 9 2.98 -1.82 5.34
N GLU A 10 3.76 -2.89 5.26
CA GLU A 10 4.15 -3.48 3.97
C GLU A 10 2.98 -4.09 3.20
N ILE A 11 1.98 -4.68 3.88
CA ILE A 11 0.75 -5.16 3.21
C ILE A 11 0.07 -4.00 2.48
N VAL A 12 -0.19 -2.90 3.20
CA VAL A 12 -0.90 -1.74 2.63
C VAL A 12 -0.09 -1.12 1.50
N LYS A 13 1.22 -0.92 1.74
CA LYS A 13 2.17 -0.39 0.76
C LYS A 13 2.18 -1.22 -0.52
N PHE A 14 2.32 -2.54 -0.40
CA PHE A 14 2.36 -3.45 -1.54
C PHE A 14 1.02 -3.46 -2.29
N MET A 15 -0.09 -3.67 -1.59
CA MET A 15 -1.40 -3.79 -2.23
C MET A 15 -1.82 -2.49 -2.91
N ARG A 16 -1.74 -1.36 -2.21
CA ARG A 16 -2.12 -0.05 -2.76
C ARG A 16 -1.10 0.48 -3.78
N GLY A 17 0.18 0.15 -3.62
CA GLY A 17 1.23 0.54 -4.56
C GLY A 17 1.13 -0.19 -5.90
N LYS A 18 0.89 -1.48 -5.90
CA LYS A 18 0.88 -2.32 -7.11
C LYS A 18 -0.50 -2.47 -7.76
N TYR A 19 -1.58 -2.32 -6.98
CA TYR A 19 -2.92 -2.66 -7.45
C TYR A 19 -3.94 -1.53 -7.27
N ARG A 20 -4.83 -1.43 -8.26
CA ARG A 20 -6.08 -0.69 -8.21
C ARG A 20 -7.19 -1.71 -7.93
N LEU A 21 -7.55 -1.88 -6.66
CA LEU A 21 -8.53 -2.84 -6.18
C LEU A 21 -9.46 -2.19 -5.15
N ASP A 22 -10.70 -2.66 -5.12
CA ASP A 22 -11.63 -2.34 -4.05
C ASP A 22 -11.14 -2.99 -2.75
N GLU A 23 -11.12 -2.22 -1.67
CA GLU A 23 -10.89 -2.72 -0.32
C GLU A 23 -12.24 -2.92 0.36
N VAL A 24 -12.59 -4.16 0.66
CA VAL A 24 -13.90 -4.50 1.24
C VAL A 24 -13.71 -5.08 2.62
N ALA A 25 -14.02 -4.28 3.64
CA ALA A 25 -14.01 -4.73 5.02
C ALA A 25 -15.17 -5.70 5.29
N GLY A 26 -14.94 -6.67 6.16
CA GLY A 26 -15.93 -7.68 6.53
C GLY A 26 -15.46 -8.51 7.71
N MET A 27 -16.14 -9.64 7.89
CA MET A 27 -15.80 -10.63 8.91
C MET A 27 -15.56 -11.97 8.23
N TYR A 28 -14.60 -12.72 8.75
CA TYR A 28 -14.38 -14.13 8.45
C TYR A 28 -14.55 -14.90 9.76
N TYR A 29 -15.73 -15.55 9.92
CA TYR A 29 -16.24 -15.96 11.23
C TYR A 29 -16.25 -14.74 12.17
N ASP A 30 -15.56 -14.82 13.31
CA ASP A 30 -15.49 -13.74 14.31
C ASP A 30 -14.21 -12.87 14.17
N VAL A 31 -13.47 -13.05 13.07
CA VAL A 31 -12.24 -12.30 12.82
C VAL A 31 -12.48 -11.20 11.76
N PRO A 32 -12.13 -9.95 12.04
CA PRO A 32 -12.15 -8.90 11.03
C PRO A 32 -11.31 -9.29 9.83
N CYS A 33 -11.82 -9.04 8.62
CA CYS A 33 -11.08 -9.31 7.39
C CYS A 33 -11.17 -8.15 6.42
N LEU A 34 -10.12 -8.01 5.61
CA LEU A 34 -10.06 -7.09 4.48
C LEU A 34 -9.90 -7.90 3.20
N LYS A 35 -10.80 -7.68 2.24
CA LYS A 35 -10.77 -8.33 0.92
C LYS A 35 -10.35 -7.34 -0.13
N PHE A 36 -9.31 -7.65 -0.88
CA PHE A 36 -8.91 -6.90 -2.06
C PHE A 36 -9.59 -7.51 -3.29
N ARG A 37 -10.45 -6.73 -3.95
CA ARG A 37 -11.35 -7.22 -5.00
C ARG A 37 -11.20 -6.43 -6.29
N GLN A 38 -11.42 -7.13 -7.40
CA GLN A 38 -11.67 -6.52 -8.70
C GLN A 38 -13.11 -6.86 -9.12
N GLY A 39 -14.00 -5.92 -8.93
CA GLY A 39 -15.44 -6.17 -9.10
C GLY A 39 -15.91 -7.32 -8.20
N LYS A 40 -16.45 -8.39 -8.80
CA LYS A 40 -16.93 -9.55 -8.03
C LYS A 40 -15.82 -10.54 -7.60
N LYS A 41 -14.62 -10.46 -8.20
CA LYS A 41 -13.52 -11.41 -7.93
C LYS A 41 -12.66 -10.93 -6.76
N THR A 42 -12.55 -11.73 -5.72
CA THR A 42 -11.58 -11.53 -4.64
C THR A 42 -10.21 -12.01 -5.12
N ILE A 43 -9.20 -11.17 -4.99
CA ILE A 43 -7.81 -11.48 -5.33
C ILE A 43 -7.12 -12.10 -4.13
N VAL A 44 -7.25 -11.45 -2.96
CA VAL A 44 -6.74 -11.92 -1.68
C VAL A 44 -7.65 -11.43 -0.57
N SER A 45 -7.84 -12.27 0.47
CA SER A 45 -8.44 -11.87 1.75
C SER A 45 -7.37 -11.90 2.84
N VAL A 46 -7.41 -10.94 3.74
CA VAL A 46 -6.50 -10.84 4.88
C VAL A 46 -7.34 -10.85 6.14
N ASN A 47 -7.24 -11.89 6.96
CA ASN A 47 -7.88 -11.96 8.27
C ASN A 47 -6.96 -11.31 9.29
N LEU A 48 -7.51 -10.38 10.08
CA LEU A 48 -6.75 -9.45 10.92
C LEU A 48 -6.76 -9.94 12.38
N HIS A 49 -5.83 -10.81 12.74
CA HIS A 49 -5.62 -11.24 14.13
C HIS A 49 -4.77 -10.21 14.90
N LYS A 50 -4.66 -10.39 16.21
CA LYS A 50 -3.92 -9.44 17.07
C LYS A 50 -2.40 -9.51 16.91
N ASP A 51 -1.89 -10.68 16.52
CA ASP A 51 -0.47 -11.03 16.51
C ASP A 51 0.01 -11.61 15.17
N HIS A 52 -0.89 -11.82 14.22
CA HIS A 52 -0.60 -12.31 12.88
C HIS A 52 -1.70 -11.92 11.89
N TYR A 53 -1.44 -12.12 10.60
CA TYR A 53 -2.43 -12.05 9.54
C TYR A 53 -2.53 -13.39 8.84
N ASP A 54 -3.76 -13.86 8.57
CA ASP A 54 -3.97 -15.03 7.72
C ASP A 54 -4.36 -14.56 6.31
N PHE A 55 -3.50 -14.83 5.34
CA PHE A 55 -3.76 -14.55 3.92
C PHE A 55 -4.45 -15.73 3.28
N GLN A 56 -5.64 -15.50 2.75
CA GLN A 56 -6.38 -16.49 1.97
C GLN A 56 -6.24 -16.16 0.48
N ILE A 57 -5.61 -17.07 -0.26
CA ILE A 57 -5.37 -16.96 -1.71
C ILE A 57 -5.87 -18.24 -2.38
N ILE A 58 -6.72 -18.09 -3.41
CA ILE A 58 -7.25 -19.22 -4.17
C ILE A 58 -6.53 -19.26 -5.52
N LEU A 59 -5.77 -20.32 -5.77
CA LEU A 59 -5.07 -20.53 -7.03
C LEU A 59 -5.92 -21.36 -7.98
N GLY A 60 -6.46 -20.76 -9.03
CA GLY A 60 -7.13 -21.44 -10.13
C GLY A 60 -6.14 -22.25 -10.97
N LYS A 61 -6.60 -22.88 -12.06
CA LYS A 61 -5.77 -23.76 -12.89
C LYS A 61 -4.50 -23.07 -13.40
N ALA A 62 -4.65 -21.94 -14.06
CA ALA A 62 -3.52 -21.21 -14.64
C ALA A 62 -2.53 -20.69 -13.58
N GLU A 63 -3.04 -20.26 -12.41
CA GLU A 63 -2.20 -19.82 -11.31
C GLU A 63 -1.42 -20.99 -10.67
N ARG A 64 -2.03 -22.19 -10.60
CA ARG A 64 -1.33 -23.39 -10.14
C ARG A 64 -0.20 -23.82 -11.08
N GLU A 65 -0.44 -23.77 -12.38
CA GLU A 65 0.61 -24.06 -13.38
C GLU A 65 1.81 -23.13 -13.21
N LYS A 66 1.58 -21.83 -12.98
CA LYS A 66 2.65 -20.86 -12.70
C LYS A 66 3.36 -21.18 -11.39
N PHE A 67 2.60 -21.47 -10.33
CA PHE A 67 3.19 -21.80 -9.03
C PHE A 67 4.08 -23.06 -9.13
N GLU A 68 3.61 -24.12 -9.79
CA GLU A 68 4.38 -25.37 -9.97
C GLU A 68 5.70 -25.12 -10.75
N ALA A 69 5.67 -24.24 -11.74
CA ALA A 69 6.87 -23.90 -12.52
C ALA A 69 7.97 -23.19 -11.69
N MET A 70 7.59 -22.50 -10.62
CA MET A 70 8.51 -21.76 -9.75
C MET A 70 8.45 -22.19 -8.27
N LYS A 71 7.89 -23.37 -7.99
CA LYS A 71 7.65 -23.88 -6.66
C LYS A 71 8.88 -23.89 -5.75
N ASN A 72 10.03 -24.22 -6.33
CA ASN A 72 11.33 -24.28 -5.61
C ASN A 72 11.84 -22.89 -5.14
N GLU A 73 11.25 -21.81 -5.62
CA GLU A 73 11.57 -20.44 -5.17
C GLU A 73 10.83 -20.04 -3.90
N PHE A 74 9.89 -20.87 -3.44
CA PHE A 74 9.10 -20.62 -2.25
C PHE A 74 9.68 -21.34 -1.02
N PRO A 75 9.49 -20.79 0.18
CA PRO A 75 9.82 -21.49 1.42
C PRO A 75 9.17 -22.86 1.49
N ILE A 76 9.84 -23.81 2.11
CA ILE A 76 9.38 -25.21 2.18
C ILE A 76 8.01 -25.36 2.87
N GLU A 77 7.70 -24.46 3.78
CA GLU A 77 6.41 -24.40 4.48
C GLU A 77 5.26 -24.08 3.49
N ILE A 78 5.48 -23.14 2.59
CA ILE A 78 4.51 -22.78 1.53
C ILE A 78 4.37 -23.93 0.52
N GLN A 79 5.47 -24.60 0.15
CA GLN A 79 5.43 -25.75 -0.74
C GLN A 79 4.60 -26.88 -0.11
N LYS A 80 4.87 -27.22 1.16
CA LYS A 80 4.12 -28.24 1.91
C LYS A 80 2.66 -27.88 2.08
N LEU A 81 2.35 -26.61 2.41
CA LEU A 81 0.98 -26.14 2.51
C LEU A 81 0.26 -26.35 1.17
N TYR A 82 0.88 -25.94 0.07
CA TYR A 82 0.31 -26.15 -1.26
C TYR A 82 0.08 -27.62 -1.59
N ASP A 83 1.03 -28.52 -1.29
CA ASP A 83 0.91 -29.95 -1.58
C ASP A 83 -0.22 -30.62 -0.79
N ASN A 84 -0.37 -30.22 0.46
CA ASN A 84 -1.36 -30.82 1.37
C ASN A 84 -2.79 -30.33 1.10
N GLU A 85 -2.97 -29.17 0.49
CA GLU A 85 -4.28 -28.62 0.22
C GLU A 85 -4.98 -29.36 -0.94
N ARG A 86 -6.29 -29.57 -0.80
CA ARG A 86 -7.12 -30.17 -1.85
C ARG A 86 -7.46 -29.12 -2.92
N THR A 87 -7.55 -29.58 -4.16
CA THR A 87 -8.11 -28.77 -5.23
C THR A 87 -9.63 -28.90 -5.22
N LEU A 88 -10.33 -27.79 -5.01
CA LEU A 88 -11.78 -27.68 -5.11
C LEU A 88 -12.19 -27.12 -6.47
N HIS A 89 -13.49 -26.88 -6.71
CA HIS A 89 -14.02 -26.41 -8.01
C HIS A 89 -13.37 -25.14 -8.52
N ASP A 90 -13.17 -24.17 -7.62
CA ASP A 90 -12.64 -22.82 -7.89
C ASP A 90 -11.12 -22.73 -7.74
N GLY A 91 -10.49 -23.81 -7.29
CA GLY A 91 -9.05 -23.91 -7.18
C GLY A 91 -8.53 -24.46 -5.86
N LYS A 92 -7.26 -24.23 -5.60
CA LYS A 92 -6.57 -24.62 -4.38
C LYS A 92 -6.55 -23.43 -3.41
N TRP A 93 -7.07 -23.63 -2.21
CA TRP A 93 -7.22 -22.60 -1.19
C TRP A 93 -6.03 -22.63 -0.25
N LEU A 94 -5.22 -21.58 -0.30
CA LEU A 94 -4.07 -21.43 0.59
C LEU A 94 -4.42 -20.44 1.70
N LEU A 95 -4.28 -20.87 2.95
CA LEU A 95 -4.40 -20.02 4.14
C LEU A 95 -3.03 -19.91 4.79
N ILE A 96 -2.38 -18.76 4.65
CA ILE A 96 -0.98 -18.56 5.01
C ILE A 96 -0.90 -17.59 6.18
N ARG A 97 -0.36 -18.05 7.30
CA ARG A 97 -0.09 -17.21 8.47
C ARG A 97 1.15 -16.38 8.25
N VAL A 98 1.05 -15.08 8.51
CA VAL A 98 2.11 -14.09 8.34
C VAL A 98 2.26 -13.24 9.60
N ASN A 99 3.42 -13.26 10.20
CA ASN A 99 3.79 -12.43 11.35
C ASN A 99 5.17 -11.77 11.19
N ASP A 100 5.86 -12.05 10.08
CA ASP A 100 7.18 -11.54 9.72
C ASP A 100 7.24 -11.14 8.24
N LEU A 101 8.30 -10.40 7.86
CA LEU A 101 8.48 -9.92 6.50
C LEU A 101 8.89 -11.01 5.51
N ASP A 102 9.65 -12.01 5.94
CA ASP A 102 10.12 -13.10 5.05
C ASP A 102 8.95 -13.92 4.54
N THR A 103 8.02 -14.29 5.44
CA THR A 103 6.78 -14.97 5.06
C THR A 103 5.91 -14.09 4.17
N PHE A 104 5.87 -12.77 4.45
CA PHE A 104 5.10 -11.83 3.62
C PHE A 104 5.71 -11.69 2.21
N ASP A 105 7.02 -11.76 2.05
CA ASP A 105 7.67 -11.75 0.73
C ASP A 105 7.25 -12.95 -0.13
N ALA A 106 7.11 -14.12 0.48
CA ALA A 106 6.55 -15.28 -0.22
C ALA A 106 5.07 -15.05 -0.60
N VAL A 107 4.29 -14.44 0.27
CA VAL A 107 2.88 -14.08 -0.02
C VAL A 107 2.79 -13.05 -1.15
N LYS A 108 3.68 -12.05 -1.21
CA LYS A 108 3.75 -11.10 -2.35
C LYS A 108 3.90 -11.84 -3.68
N LYS A 109 4.83 -12.82 -3.75
CA LYS A 109 5.02 -13.66 -4.96
C LYS A 109 3.74 -14.40 -5.34
N LEU A 110 3.02 -14.98 -4.37
CA LEU A 110 1.74 -15.65 -4.62
C LEU A 110 0.67 -14.70 -5.14
N ILE A 111 0.60 -13.47 -4.60
CA ILE A 111 -0.32 -12.44 -5.09
C ILE A 111 0.01 -12.05 -6.53
N LEU A 112 1.30 -11.93 -6.89
CA LEU A 112 1.75 -11.65 -8.25
C LEU A 112 1.39 -12.77 -9.23
N ILE A 113 1.51 -14.05 -8.81
CA ILE A 113 1.02 -15.20 -9.57
C ILE A 113 -0.49 -15.07 -9.80
N LYS A 114 -1.24 -14.72 -8.75
CA LYS A 114 -2.70 -14.58 -8.80
C LYS A 114 -3.16 -13.46 -9.72
N LYS A 115 -2.45 -12.33 -9.69
CA LYS A 115 -2.81 -11.15 -10.45
C LYS A 115 -1.59 -10.28 -10.76
N LYS A 116 -1.36 -10.01 -12.05
CA LYS A 116 -0.41 -8.97 -12.44
C LYS A 116 -0.80 -7.61 -11.83
N PRO A 117 0.19 -6.79 -11.45
CA PRO A 117 -0.06 -5.39 -11.08
C PRO A 117 -0.89 -4.67 -12.14
N ASN A 118 -1.84 -3.87 -11.72
CA ASN A 118 -2.73 -3.12 -12.60
C ASN A 118 -2.70 -1.60 -12.37
N ARG A 119 -1.86 -1.14 -11.46
CA ARG A 119 -1.49 0.25 -11.30
C ARG A 119 -0.19 0.49 -12.07
N LYS A 120 -0.11 1.55 -12.83
CA LYS A 120 1.12 1.92 -13.55
C LYS A 120 1.90 2.97 -12.76
N PRO A 121 3.23 3.02 -12.92
CA PRO A 121 4.05 4.09 -12.37
C PRO A 121 3.56 5.46 -12.84
N LEU A 122 3.67 6.45 -11.96
CA LEU A 122 3.42 7.83 -12.32
C LEU A 122 4.63 8.41 -13.05
N SER A 123 4.39 9.26 -14.04
CA SER A 123 5.48 10.00 -14.69
C SER A 123 6.26 10.82 -13.66
N LYS A 124 7.58 10.83 -13.79
CA LYS A 124 8.48 11.68 -12.99
C LYS A 124 8.72 13.06 -13.66
N GLU A 125 8.25 13.22 -14.88
CA GLU A 125 8.38 14.48 -15.59
C GLU A 125 7.63 15.59 -14.84
N ASN A 126 8.33 16.68 -14.55
CA ASN A 126 7.83 17.81 -13.76
C ASN A 126 7.36 17.44 -12.33
N ALA A 127 7.77 16.32 -11.79
CA ALA A 127 7.43 15.91 -10.44
C ALA A 127 8.07 16.82 -9.39
N VAL A 128 7.27 17.23 -8.40
CA VAL A 128 7.74 18.02 -7.25
C VAL A 128 7.69 17.13 -6.01
N PHE A 129 8.85 16.88 -5.42
CA PHE A 129 8.96 16.04 -4.22
C PHE A 129 9.18 16.90 -2.97
N GLY A 130 8.48 16.55 -1.91
CA GLY A 130 8.74 17.11 -0.58
C GLY A 130 9.88 16.36 0.13
N LYS A 131 10.40 16.92 1.21
CA LYS A 131 11.38 16.25 2.08
C LYS A 131 10.86 14.92 2.65
N CYS A 132 9.55 14.78 2.80
CA CYS A 132 8.90 13.51 3.18
C CYS A 132 8.89 12.46 2.05
N GLY A 133 9.42 12.76 0.87
CA GLY A 133 9.44 11.87 -0.28
C GLY A 133 8.13 11.79 -1.07
N HIS A 134 7.09 12.50 -0.63
CA HIS A 134 5.80 12.51 -1.32
C HIS A 134 5.81 13.43 -2.55
N ARG A 135 4.96 13.12 -3.53
CA ARG A 135 4.69 13.96 -4.70
C ARG A 135 3.84 15.15 -4.30
N CYS A 136 4.47 16.31 -4.09
CA CYS A 136 3.75 17.55 -3.76
C CYS A 136 2.80 17.99 -4.87
N ASP A 137 3.18 17.85 -6.13
CA ASP A 137 2.36 18.16 -7.30
C ASP A 137 1.03 17.37 -7.37
N LEU A 138 0.93 16.26 -6.64
CA LEU A 138 -0.28 15.43 -6.51
C LEU A 138 -0.96 15.59 -5.15
N CYS A 139 -0.47 16.47 -4.28
CA CYS A 139 -0.97 16.63 -2.92
C CYS A 139 -2.02 17.76 -2.86
N VAL A 140 -3.21 17.45 -2.33
CA VAL A 140 -4.33 18.39 -2.18
C VAL A 140 -3.98 19.67 -1.38
N HIS A 141 -2.96 19.58 -0.53
CA HIS A 141 -2.50 20.70 0.28
C HIS A 141 -1.48 21.60 -0.45
N TYR A 142 -0.89 21.14 -1.54
CA TYR A 142 0.16 21.92 -2.22
C TYR A 142 -0.42 23.10 -3.01
N THR A 143 0.14 24.30 -2.82
CA THR A 143 -0.34 25.52 -3.48
C THR A 143 -0.14 25.50 -4.98
N GLY A 144 0.80 24.72 -5.50
CA GLY A 144 1.04 24.56 -6.94
C GLY A 144 0.18 23.47 -7.59
N ILE A 145 -0.74 22.83 -6.88
CA ILE A 145 -1.68 21.89 -7.48
C ILE A 145 -2.68 22.63 -8.37
N ASN A 146 -3.04 22.03 -9.51
CA ASN A 146 -4.12 22.55 -10.32
C ASN A 146 -5.46 22.49 -9.54
N GLU A 147 -6.20 23.61 -9.47
CA GLU A 147 -7.41 23.72 -8.65
C GLU A 147 -8.53 22.80 -9.17
N GLU A 148 -8.69 22.65 -10.49
CA GLU A 148 -9.68 21.71 -11.05
C GLU A 148 -9.36 20.28 -10.66
N PHE A 149 -8.08 19.90 -10.70
CA PHE A 149 -7.63 18.59 -10.24
C PHE A 149 -7.88 18.39 -8.74
N ARG A 150 -7.62 19.44 -7.95
CA ARG A 150 -7.85 19.45 -6.51
C ARG A 150 -9.32 19.24 -6.17
N ASP A 151 -10.23 19.90 -6.89
CA ASP A 151 -11.68 19.80 -6.65
C ASP A 151 -12.20 18.39 -6.99
N ILE A 152 -11.66 17.73 -8.01
CA ILE A 152 -11.95 16.33 -8.32
C ILE A 152 -11.42 15.41 -7.20
N PHE A 153 -10.28 15.75 -6.61
CA PHE A 153 -9.55 14.94 -5.66
C PHE A 153 -10.19 14.89 -4.26
N ILE A 154 -10.72 16.00 -3.79
CA ILE A 154 -11.30 16.15 -2.44
C ILE A 154 -12.41 15.13 -2.13
N PRO A 155 -13.41 14.87 -3.01
CA PRO A 155 -14.43 13.87 -2.76
C PRO A 155 -13.87 12.47 -2.48
N HIS A 156 -12.84 12.05 -3.21
CA HIS A 156 -12.17 10.76 -3.01
C HIS A 156 -11.42 10.71 -1.67
N LEU A 157 -10.76 11.80 -1.29
CA LEU A 157 -10.13 11.90 0.04
C LEU A 157 -11.16 11.82 1.16
N ASN A 158 -12.33 12.47 1.00
CA ASN A 158 -13.41 12.39 1.97
C ASN A 158 -13.98 10.98 2.11
N ALA A 159 -14.07 10.22 1.01
CA ALA A 159 -14.49 8.82 1.04
C ALA A 159 -13.52 7.95 1.87
N VAL A 160 -12.22 8.22 1.80
CA VAL A 160 -11.17 7.45 2.50
C VAL A 160 -10.99 7.93 3.95
N TYR A 161 -10.86 9.23 4.16
CA TYR A 161 -10.45 9.81 5.44
C TYR A 161 -11.62 10.42 6.24
N GLY A 162 -12.80 10.50 5.65
CA GLY A 162 -13.92 11.25 6.19
C GLY A 162 -13.84 12.73 5.82
N ASN A 163 -14.91 13.47 6.13
CA ASN A 163 -14.94 14.90 5.88
C ASN A 163 -13.90 15.62 6.74
N SER A 164 -12.90 16.17 6.09
CA SER A 164 -11.81 16.90 6.71
C SER A 164 -11.73 18.30 6.14
N ASP A 165 -11.12 19.22 6.88
CA ASP A 165 -10.82 20.55 6.38
C ASP A 165 -9.59 20.50 5.45
N TRP A 166 -9.84 20.60 4.16
CA TRP A 166 -8.82 20.63 3.11
C TRP A 166 -8.38 22.05 2.75
N SER A 167 -8.78 23.06 3.54
CA SER A 167 -8.43 24.47 3.29
C SER A 167 -6.94 24.76 3.54
N MET A 168 -6.28 23.93 4.32
CA MET A 168 -4.87 24.07 4.63
C MET A 168 -4.01 24.00 3.38
N ARG A 169 -3.11 24.99 3.20
CA ARG A 169 -2.22 25.10 2.02
C ARG A 169 -0.76 24.95 2.44
N CYS A 170 0.02 24.29 1.57
CA CYS A 170 1.43 24.03 1.76
C CYS A 170 2.22 24.53 0.54
N THR A 171 3.27 25.33 0.77
CA THR A 171 4.13 25.84 -0.30
C THR A 171 5.34 24.95 -0.60
N GLY A 172 5.44 23.80 0.08
CA GLY A 172 6.57 22.87 -0.01
C GLY A 172 7.48 22.93 1.22
N CYS A 173 8.29 21.90 1.39
CA CYS A 173 9.12 21.73 2.59
C CYS A 173 10.36 22.64 2.63
N ASP A 174 10.79 23.16 1.47
CA ASP A 174 11.98 24.00 1.36
C ASP A 174 11.68 25.49 1.51
N THR A 175 10.42 25.86 1.76
CA THR A 175 9.99 27.23 1.92
C THR A 175 9.53 27.50 3.34
N SER A 176 9.77 28.72 3.82
CA SER A 176 9.26 29.22 5.10
C SER A 176 7.72 29.24 5.20
N GLY A 177 7.05 29.02 4.06
CA GLY A 177 5.60 29.01 3.92
C GLY A 177 4.95 27.62 4.00
N CYS A 178 5.71 26.54 4.26
CA CYS A 178 5.12 25.24 4.52
C CYS A 178 4.22 25.32 5.77
N HIS A 179 2.92 25.06 5.62
CA HIS A 179 1.98 25.16 6.74
C HIS A 179 2.32 24.17 7.86
N CYS A 180 2.76 22.96 7.51
CA CYS A 180 3.22 21.98 8.49
C CYS A 180 4.50 22.45 9.21
N CYS A 181 5.34 23.23 8.51
CA CYS A 181 6.59 23.77 9.01
C CYS A 181 6.40 25.14 9.67
N ALA A 182 5.46 25.98 9.18
CA ALA A 182 5.21 27.34 9.71
C ALA A 182 4.58 27.31 11.12
N LYS A 183 3.83 26.26 11.45
CA LYS A 183 3.38 26.04 12.84
C LYS A 183 4.44 25.39 13.73
N GLY A 184 5.68 25.39 13.25
CA GLY A 184 6.84 24.77 13.89
C GLY A 184 6.96 23.29 13.53
N SER A 185 8.21 22.82 13.39
CA SER A 185 8.57 21.40 13.17
C SER A 185 7.91 20.41 14.15
N LYS A 186 7.22 20.94 15.17
CA LYS A 186 6.48 20.16 16.16
C LYS A 186 5.34 19.32 15.60
N LEU A 187 4.85 19.59 14.39
CA LEU A 187 3.70 18.92 13.79
C LEU A 187 4.05 17.96 12.64
N CYS A 188 5.22 18.09 12.04
CA CYS A 188 5.64 17.26 10.91
C CYS A 188 6.57 16.14 11.38
N GLU A 189 6.02 14.95 11.59
CA GLU A 189 6.79 13.79 12.03
C GLU A 189 7.93 13.41 11.06
N PRO A 190 7.75 13.45 9.71
CA PRO A 190 8.87 13.26 8.79
C PRO A 190 10.02 14.22 9.01
N LEU A 191 9.76 15.53 9.19
CA LEU A 191 10.82 16.51 9.40
C LEU A 191 11.54 16.29 10.73
N LYS A 192 10.84 15.98 11.82
CA LYS A 192 11.47 15.62 13.11
C LYS A 192 12.39 14.41 12.96
N CYS A 193 11.94 13.41 12.20
CA CYS A 193 12.72 12.20 11.94
C CYS A 193 13.98 12.53 11.14
N LEU A 194 13.87 13.36 10.10
CA LEU A 194 15.00 13.79 9.27
C LEU A 194 16.02 14.58 10.08
N ASP A 195 15.58 15.55 10.89
CA ASP A 195 16.45 16.34 11.76
C ASP A 195 17.19 15.45 12.75
N LYS A 196 16.48 14.53 13.41
CA LYS A 196 17.05 13.59 14.38
C LYS A 196 18.11 12.68 13.74
N ASN A 197 17.91 12.25 12.51
CA ASN A 197 18.79 11.29 11.82
C ASN A 197 19.77 12.00 10.87
N GLN A 198 19.81 13.33 10.84
CA GLN A 198 20.70 14.14 10.01
C GLN A 198 20.57 13.81 8.50
N MET A 199 19.34 13.59 8.05
CA MET A 199 19.00 13.26 6.65
C MET A 199 18.34 14.45 5.97
N ASN A 200 18.57 14.61 4.65
CA ASN A 200 17.99 15.71 3.89
C ASN A 200 16.56 15.44 3.45
N ASN A 201 16.26 14.18 3.09
CA ASN A 201 14.91 13.78 2.69
C ASN A 201 14.65 12.29 3.00
N CYS A 202 13.38 11.91 3.05
CA CYS A 202 12.99 10.55 3.36
C CYS A 202 13.31 9.54 2.26
N LEU A 203 13.59 9.98 1.01
CA LEU A 203 13.98 9.09 -0.08
C LEU A 203 15.36 8.48 0.12
N GLU A 204 16.19 9.11 0.98
CA GLU A 204 17.52 8.60 1.35
C GLU A 204 17.42 7.53 2.45
N CYS A 205 16.22 7.33 3.03
CA CYS A 205 16.02 6.43 4.15
C CYS A 205 15.72 5.00 3.66
N GLU A 206 16.49 4.04 4.14
CA GLU A 206 16.28 2.61 3.85
C GLU A 206 14.88 2.12 4.29
N ASN A 207 14.28 2.79 5.28
CA ASN A 207 12.94 2.50 5.77
C ASN A 207 11.84 3.36 5.11
N TYR A 208 12.08 3.97 3.98
CA TYR A 208 11.07 4.71 3.25
C TYR A 208 10.00 3.75 2.73
N LEU A 209 8.88 4.10 2.85
CA LEU A 209 7.72 4.59 3.45
C LEU A 209 7.46 4.07 4.88
N CYS A 210 8.15 4.58 5.83
CA CYS A 210 7.99 4.19 7.23
C CYS A 210 6.71 4.77 7.84
N GLU A 211 6.45 4.41 9.09
CA GLU A 211 5.29 4.88 9.83
C GLU A 211 5.15 6.41 9.90
N HIS A 212 6.24 7.17 9.90
CA HIS A 212 6.19 8.63 9.95
C HIS A 212 5.81 9.26 8.61
N ALA A 213 6.20 8.61 7.51
CA ALA A 213 5.91 9.09 6.16
C ALA A 213 4.58 8.57 5.60
N THR A 214 3.96 7.56 6.21
CA THR A 214 2.84 6.82 5.65
C THR A 214 1.58 6.83 6.51
N VAL A 215 1.26 7.96 7.13
CA VAL A 215 0.04 8.06 7.97
C VAL A 215 -1.20 7.51 7.27
N GLY A 216 -1.37 7.78 5.97
CA GLY A 216 -2.45 7.23 5.17
C GLY A 216 -2.32 5.74 4.80
N TYR A 217 -1.13 5.14 4.97
CA TYR A 217 -0.88 3.71 4.71
C TYR A 217 -1.12 2.82 5.93
N ARG A 218 -1.16 3.39 7.14
CA ARG A 218 -1.28 2.64 8.38
C ARG A 218 -2.61 1.93 8.56
N GLN A 219 -3.64 2.35 7.85
CA GLN A 219 -4.99 1.95 8.13
C GLN A 219 -5.41 0.79 7.23
N LEU A 220 -5.18 -0.45 7.69
CA LEU A 220 -6.03 -1.58 7.36
C LEU A 220 -7.33 -1.40 8.13
N GLU A 221 -8.07 -0.32 7.83
CA GLU A 221 -9.27 -0.03 8.58
C GLU A 221 -10.46 -0.80 8.02
N HIS A 222 -11.39 -1.07 8.89
CA HIS A 222 -12.68 -1.73 8.73
C HIS A 222 -13.63 -0.99 7.78
N LYS A 223 -13.11 -0.24 6.83
CA LYS A 223 -13.85 0.62 5.91
C LYS A 223 -13.78 0.04 4.52
N SER A 224 -14.92 -0.18 3.90
CA SER A 224 -14.94 -0.51 2.47
C SER A 224 -14.66 0.75 1.66
N ILE A 225 -13.71 0.66 0.71
CA ILE A 225 -13.25 1.79 -0.09
C ILE A 225 -13.18 1.34 -1.55
N SER A 226 -13.73 2.14 -2.46
CA SER A 226 -13.68 1.84 -3.89
C SER A 226 -12.24 1.92 -4.43
N ALA A 227 -11.96 1.19 -5.50
CA ALA A 227 -10.65 1.22 -6.17
C ALA A 227 -10.29 2.63 -6.66
N ASP A 228 -11.28 3.43 -7.04
CA ASP A 228 -11.07 4.81 -7.46
C ASP A 228 -10.65 5.69 -6.27
N ASP A 229 -11.38 5.63 -5.16
CA ASP A 229 -11.08 6.42 -3.97
C ASP A 229 -9.70 6.07 -3.40
N VAL A 230 -9.37 4.77 -3.31
CA VAL A 230 -8.03 4.33 -2.90
C VAL A 230 -6.98 4.91 -3.84
N THR A 231 -7.22 4.85 -5.15
CA THR A 231 -6.27 5.35 -6.15
C THR A 231 -5.95 6.82 -5.94
N TRP A 232 -6.99 7.66 -5.80
CA TRP A 232 -6.82 9.09 -5.58
C TRP A 232 -6.14 9.41 -4.25
N ALA A 233 -6.58 8.77 -3.17
CA ALA A 233 -6.08 9.04 -1.83
C ALA A 233 -4.58 8.75 -1.65
N ILE A 234 -4.02 7.82 -2.44
CA ILE A 234 -2.61 7.44 -2.32
C ILE A 234 -1.69 8.05 -3.37
N LEU A 235 -2.20 8.81 -4.35
CA LEU A 235 -1.37 9.36 -5.42
C LEU A 235 -0.08 10.04 -4.92
N PRO A 236 -0.11 10.89 -3.87
CA PRO A 236 1.10 11.53 -3.37
C PRO A 236 2.11 10.57 -2.72
N TYR A 237 1.65 9.37 -2.32
CA TYR A 237 2.41 8.42 -1.49
C TYR A 237 2.82 7.16 -2.24
N VAL A 238 2.52 7.03 -3.53
CA VAL A 238 2.71 5.77 -4.27
C VAL A 238 4.18 5.38 -4.33
N PRO A 239 4.60 4.26 -3.75
CA PRO A 239 6.02 3.88 -3.70
C PRO A 239 6.60 3.64 -5.09
N HIS A 240 5.82 3.08 -6.02
CA HIS A 240 6.26 2.78 -7.38
C HIS A 240 6.53 4.01 -8.25
N GLN A 241 6.26 5.22 -7.77
CA GLN A 241 6.62 6.45 -8.50
C GLN A 241 8.14 6.57 -8.78
N TYR A 242 8.96 5.80 -8.06
CA TYR A 242 10.41 5.73 -8.23
C TYR A 242 10.86 4.53 -9.06
N GLU A 243 9.97 3.60 -9.35
CA GLU A 243 10.25 2.43 -10.17
C GLU A 243 10.25 2.82 -11.64
N THR A 244 11.09 2.16 -12.45
CA THR A 244 10.99 2.21 -13.91
C THR A 244 9.75 1.38 -14.36
N ILE A 245 9.33 1.56 -15.61
CA ILE A 245 8.25 0.73 -16.17
C ILE A 245 8.68 -0.75 -16.19
N GLU A 246 9.96 -1.00 -16.48
CA GLU A 246 10.54 -2.34 -16.52
C GLU A 246 10.51 -3.02 -15.15
N GLU A 247 10.93 -2.32 -14.08
CA GLU A 247 10.84 -2.80 -12.70
C GLU A 247 9.39 -3.02 -12.26
N TRP A 248 8.47 -2.20 -12.77
CA TRP A 248 7.06 -2.32 -12.47
C TRP A 248 6.43 -3.58 -13.10
N ASP A 249 6.76 -3.87 -14.35
CA ASP A 249 6.23 -5.01 -15.11
C ASP A 249 6.86 -6.35 -14.71
N ASN A 250 8.08 -6.32 -14.13
CA ASN A 250 8.85 -7.49 -13.67
C ASN A 250 9.26 -7.33 -12.19
N PRO A 251 8.29 -7.27 -11.26
CA PRO A 251 8.56 -7.08 -9.83
C PRO A 251 9.18 -8.30 -9.19
#